data_5839667a14722613f4dfea3b77d8be81
#
_entry.id   5839667a14722613f4dfea3b77d8be81
#
_cell.length_a   1.000
_cell.length_b   1.000
_cell.length_c   1.000
_cell.angle_alpha   90.00
_cell.angle_beta   90.00
_cell.angle_gamma   90.00
#
_symmetry.space_group_name_H-M   'P 1'
#
loop_
_entity.id
_entity.type
_entity.pdbx_description
1 polymer ?
#
loop_
_entity_poly.entity_id
_entity_poly.type
_entity_poly.pdbx_seq_one_letter_code
_entity_poly.pdbx_strand_id
1 'polypeptide(L)'
;MQIQSEIQTLQKVIVHEPDNGIDFVSPEIAEELLYDDIVFLPRMIEEHFTFTQTLRQLLGEGNVLDVHQLLDDILIQETVRLELLEYIYKMEDLSLGKFELLKQTAVSNLAEILISGVHTDSGQSVLKPIPNLIFTRDVGCVINEHLVVCKANKNARLRENFLLKFIVKYHPIFSSFKDKTIDFCTEENIKLNTGISIEGGDIMLIHPRHLLIGESERTTLEAIFELKNYLFENDVVDFVSIIEIPNERYCMHLDTIFTIIDEYTCVGYAPLMFDKNDKV
;
A
#
# COMPACT_ATOMS: atom_id res chain seq x y z
N MET A 1 -9.37 3.58 15.89
CA MET A 1 -9.07 2.25 15.32
C MET A 1 -7.78 1.74 15.96
N GLN A 2 -7.66 0.44 16.15
CA GLN A 2 -6.49 -0.19 16.78
C GLN A 2 -6.33 -1.62 16.24
N ILE A 3 -5.11 -2.03 15.95
CA ILE A 3 -4.75 -3.40 15.56
C ILE A 3 -3.65 -3.87 16.53
N GLN A 4 -3.89 -4.97 17.22
CA GLN A 4 -2.99 -5.48 18.26
C GLN A 4 -2.28 -6.77 17.86
N SER A 5 -2.68 -7.40 16.77
CA SER A 5 -2.04 -8.60 16.20
C SER A 5 -2.66 -8.93 14.84
N GLU A 6 -1.92 -9.64 13.98
CA GLU A 6 -2.43 -10.14 12.69
C GLU A 6 -3.58 -11.15 12.84
N ILE A 7 -3.67 -11.81 13.98
CA ILE A 7 -4.72 -12.81 14.29
C ILE A 7 -5.91 -12.24 15.04
N GLN A 8 -5.94 -10.93 15.26
CA GLN A 8 -7.08 -10.27 15.90
C GLN A 8 -8.30 -10.34 14.98
N THR A 9 -9.50 -10.37 15.56
CA THR A 9 -10.76 -10.31 14.79
C THR A 9 -10.76 -9.09 13.88
N LEU A 10 -10.81 -9.32 12.58
CA LEU A 10 -10.87 -8.28 11.56
C LEU A 10 -12.15 -7.46 11.73
N GLN A 11 -12.04 -6.15 11.79
CA GLN A 11 -13.17 -5.24 11.96
C GLN A 11 -13.39 -4.34 10.74
N LYS A 12 -12.30 -3.89 10.14
CA LYS A 12 -12.31 -3.06 8.92
C LYS A 12 -11.16 -3.46 8.03
N VAL A 13 -11.37 -3.35 6.73
CA VAL A 13 -10.33 -3.61 5.73
C VAL A 13 -10.39 -2.56 4.63
N ILE A 14 -9.22 -2.19 4.13
CA ILE A 14 -9.08 -1.38 2.92
C ILE A 14 -8.82 -2.34 1.77
N VAL A 15 -9.56 -2.19 0.69
CA VAL A 15 -9.41 -2.93 -0.55
C VAL A 15 -9.33 -1.96 -1.72
N HIS A 16 -8.84 -2.42 -2.86
CA HIS A 16 -8.96 -1.73 -4.12
C HIS A 16 -9.40 -2.74 -5.17
N GLU A 17 -10.52 -2.48 -5.83
CA GLU A 17 -11.01 -3.36 -6.89
C GLU A 17 -10.15 -3.19 -8.15
N PRO A 18 -9.83 -4.30 -8.89
CA PRO A 18 -9.08 -4.22 -10.13
C PRO A 18 -9.74 -3.27 -11.12
N ASP A 19 -8.98 -2.35 -11.65
CA ASP A 19 -9.46 -1.30 -12.55
C ASP A 19 -8.78 -1.33 -13.94
N ASN A 20 -9.15 -0.37 -14.77
CA ASN A 20 -8.61 -0.24 -16.13
C ASN A 20 -7.10 -0.02 -16.17
N GLY A 21 -6.45 0.38 -15.07
CA GLY A 21 -4.99 0.50 -15.00
C GLY A 21 -4.28 -0.82 -15.27
N ILE A 22 -4.92 -1.94 -14.93
CA ILE A 22 -4.39 -3.29 -15.18
C ILE A 22 -4.45 -3.64 -16.69
N ASP A 23 -5.48 -3.20 -17.41
CA ASP A 23 -5.59 -3.43 -18.87
C ASP A 23 -4.49 -2.72 -19.67
N PHE A 24 -3.88 -1.66 -19.11
CA PHE A 24 -2.76 -0.95 -19.75
C PHE A 24 -1.40 -1.60 -19.50
N VAL A 25 -1.32 -2.69 -18.74
CA VAL A 25 -0.08 -3.46 -18.59
C VAL A 25 0.14 -4.26 -19.87
N SER A 26 1.07 -3.79 -20.71
CA SER A 26 1.49 -4.48 -21.92
C SER A 26 2.83 -5.17 -21.70
N PRO A 27 3.22 -6.15 -22.54
CA PRO A 27 4.52 -6.82 -22.42
C PRO A 27 5.72 -5.88 -22.41
N GLU A 28 5.60 -4.70 -23.08
CA GLU A 28 6.67 -3.72 -23.18
C GLU A 28 6.90 -2.96 -21.88
N ILE A 29 5.86 -2.81 -21.03
CA ILE A 29 5.92 -2.03 -19.78
C ILE A 29 5.67 -2.87 -18.53
N ALA A 30 5.40 -4.17 -18.67
CA ALA A 30 5.09 -5.06 -17.55
C ALA A 30 6.22 -5.07 -16.51
N GLU A 31 7.47 -5.20 -16.93
CA GLU A 31 8.64 -5.17 -16.04
C GLU A 31 8.74 -3.82 -15.29
N GLU A 32 8.48 -2.70 -15.96
CA GLU A 32 8.48 -1.37 -15.35
C GLU A 32 7.37 -1.23 -14.29
N LEU A 33 6.21 -1.84 -14.55
CA LEU A 33 5.05 -1.85 -13.66
C LEU A 33 5.07 -3.00 -12.65
N LEU A 34 6.16 -3.77 -12.60
CA LEU A 34 6.38 -4.88 -11.67
C LEU A 34 5.40 -6.05 -11.87
N TYR A 35 4.91 -6.26 -13.08
CA TYR A 35 4.07 -7.38 -13.47
C TYR A 35 4.89 -8.44 -14.19
N ASP A 36 4.67 -9.71 -13.82
CA ASP A 36 5.34 -10.85 -14.43
C ASP A 36 4.61 -11.38 -15.65
N ASP A 37 3.29 -11.17 -15.70
CA ASP A 37 2.43 -11.72 -16.74
C ASP A 37 1.28 -10.75 -17.05
N ILE A 38 0.64 -10.96 -18.20
CA ILE A 38 -0.53 -10.18 -18.61
C ILE A 38 -1.78 -10.79 -17.99
N VAL A 39 -2.50 -9.98 -17.24
CA VAL A 39 -3.70 -10.42 -16.52
C VAL A 39 -4.94 -10.19 -17.38
N PHE A 40 -5.85 -11.16 -17.42
CA PHE A 40 -7.15 -10.98 -18.04
C PHE A 40 -8.10 -10.27 -17.08
N LEU A 41 -8.20 -8.96 -17.20
CA LEU A 41 -8.92 -8.07 -16.28
C LEU A 41 -10.36 -8.51 -15.97
N PRO A 42 -11.21 -8.89 -16.96
CA PRO A 42 -12.59 -9.27 -16.66
C PRO A 42 -12.72 -10.42 -15.66
N ARG A 43 -11.83 -11.41 -15.74
CA ARG A 43 -11.82 -12.53 -14.79
C ARG A 43 -11.28 -12.10 -13.42
N MET A 44 -10.26 -11.26 -13.41
CA MET A 44 -9.72 -10.71 -12.16
C MET A 44 -10.78 -9.92 -11.38
N ILE A 45 -11.57 -9.10 -12.08
CA ILE A 45 -12.69 -8.37 -11.49
C ILE A 45 -13.72 -9.36 -10.87
N GLU A 46 -14.11 -10.42 -11.59
CA GLU A 46 -15.07 -11.40 -11.10
C GLU A 46 -14.56 -12.13 -9.84
N GLU A 47 -13.30 -12.55 -9.84
CA GLU A 47 -12.66 -13.23 -8.72
C GLU A 47 -12.51 -12.29 -7.53
N HIS A 48 -12.06 -11.05 -7.75
CA HIS A 48 -11.93 -10.03 -6.71
C HIS A 48 -13.29 -9.60 -6.14
N PHE A 49 -14.32 -9.50 -6.98
CA PHE A 49 -15.69 -9.25 -6.51
C PHE A 49 -16.15 -10.33 -5.53
N THR A 50 -15.89 -11.61 -5.83
CA THR A 50 -16.22 -12.72 -4.92
C THR A 50 -15.49 -12.57 -3.58
N PHE A 51 -14.21 -12.18 -3.59
CA PHE A 51 -13.43 -11.91 -2.40
C PHE A 51 -14.01 -10.75 -1.58
N THR A 52 -14.27 -9.61 -2.20
CA THR A 52 -14.81 -8.44 -1.51
C THR A 52 -16.23 -8.66 -1.00
N GLN A 53 -17.09 -9.41 -1.74
CA GLN A 53 -18.42 -9.79 -1.24
C GLN A 53 -18.33 -10.68 0.01
N THR A 54 -17.38 -11.60 0.06
CA THR A 54 -17.14 -12.43 1.25
C THR A 54 -16.75 -11.56 2.44
N LEU A 55 -15.87 -10.59 2.25
CA LEU A 55 -15.50 -9.64 3.29
C LEU A 55 -16.71 -8.81 3.76
N ARG A 56 -17.54 -8.30 2.83
CA ARG A 56 -18.76 -7.55 3.15
C ARG A 56 -19.77 -8.36 3.94
N GLN A 57 -19.91 -9.65 3.62
CA GLN A 57 -20.78 -10.56 4.39
C GLN A 57 -20.28 -10.78 5.82
N LEU A 58 -18.97 -10.87 6.02
CA LEU A 58 -18.36 -11.10 7.33
C LEU A 58 -18.32 -9.85 8.19
N LEU A 59 -18.02 -8.70 7.60
CA LEU A 59 -17.72 -7.46 8.31
C LEU A 59 -18.86 -6.44 8.26
N GLY A 60 -19.79 -6.56 7.32
CA GLY A 60 -20.77 -5.53 6.96
C GLY A 60 -20.24 -4.52 5.95
N GLU A 61 -21.13 -3.99 5.10
CA GLU A 61 -20.81 -3.09 3.99
C GLU A 61 -19.92 -1.90 4.36
N GLY A 62 -20.21 -1.21 5.46
CA GLY A 62 -19.46 -0.02 5.90
C GLY A 62 -18.07 -0.30 6.49
N ASN A 63 -17.65 -1.55 6.53
CA ASN A 63 -16.37 -1.97 7.09
C ASN A 63 -15.38 -2.49 6.03
N VAL A 64 -15.80 -2.59 4.78
CA VAL A 64 -14.93 -2.84 3.62
C VAL A 64 -14.81 -1.53 2.87
N LEU A 65 -13.66 -0.90 2.99
CA LEU A 65 -13.37 0.44 2.48
C LEU A 65 -12.64 0.31 1.15
N ASP A 66 -13.21 0.86 0.10
CA ASP A 66 -12.57 0.88 -1.22
C ASP A 66 -11.72 2.14 -1.39
N VAL A 67 -10.48 1.98 -1.90
CA VAL A 67 -9.53 3.10 -2.10
C VAL A 67 -10.08 4.14 -3.06
N HIS A 68 -10.73 3.70 -4.15
CA HIS A 68 -11.32 4.62 -5.13
C HIS A 68 -12.39 5.50 -4.48
N GLN A 69 -13.30 4.90 -3.70
CA GLN A 69 -14.34 5.64 -2.98
C GLN A 69 -13.76 6.60 -1.93
N LEU A 70 -12.76 6.16 -1.16
CA LEU A 70 -12.09 7.01 -0.18
C LEU A 70 -11.41 8.21 -0.85
N LEU A 71 -10.86 8.00 -2.04
CA LEU A 71 -10.23 9.06 -2.83
C LEU A 71 -11.28 10.04 -3.36
N ASP A 72 -12.38 9.54 -3.92
CA ASP A 72 -13.51 10.38 -4.36
C ASP A 72 -14.02 11.27 -3.22
N ASP A 73 -14.21 10.70 -2.04
CA ASP A 73 -14.73 11.43 -0.87
C ASP A 73 -13.85 12.64 -0.48
N ILE A 74 -12.53 12.52 -0.58
CA ILE A 74 -11.64 13.66 -0.28
C ILE A 74 -11.50 14.64 -1.45
N LEU A 75 -11.60 14.18 -2.70
CA LEU A 75 -11.44 15.01 -3.90
C LEU A 75 -12.61 15.99 -4.12
N ILE A 76 -13.76 15.78 -3.50
CA ILE A 76 -14.86 16.74 -3.48
C ILE A 76 -14.40 18.08 -2.91
N GLN A 77 -13.48 18.06 -1.93
CA GLN A 77 -12.93 19.28 -1.34
C GLN A 77 -11.88 19.90 -2.28
N GLU A 78 -12.18 21.07 -2.84
CA GLU A 78 -11.31 21.74 -3.83
C GLU A 78 -9.89 21.97 -3.31
N THR A 79 -9.75 22.38 -2.07
CA THR A 79 -8.43 22.63 -1.46
C THR A 79 -7.59 21.36 -1.37
N VAL A 80 -8.19 20.22 -0.98
CA VAL A 80 -7.54 18.92 -0.91
C VAL A 80 -7.17 18.43 -2.29
N ARG A 81 -8.11 18.56 -3.25
CA ARG A 81 -7.89 18.19 -4.64
C ARG A 81 -6.71 18.92 -5.25
N LEU A 82 -6.65 20.25 -5.10
CA LEU A 82 -5.56 21.05 -5.64
C LEU A 82 -4.23 20.71 -4.98
N GLU A 83 -4.21 20.51 -3.66
CA GLU A 83 -3.00 20.12 -2.92
C GLU A 83 -2.47 18.75 -3.41
N LEU A 84 -3.34 17.75 -3.59
CA LEU A 84 -2.95 16.44 -4.11
C LEU A 84 -2.39 16.55 -5.54
N LEU A 85 -3.06 17.28 -6.42
CA LEU A 85 -2.60 17.47 -7.79
C LEU A 85 -1.26 18.19 -7.86
N GLU A 86 -1.05 19.22 -7.04
CA GLU A 86 0.24 19.90 -6.93
C GLU A 86 1.34 18.97 -6.40
N TYR A 87 0.99 18.11 -5.44
CA TYR A 87 1.92 17.13 -4.90
C TYR A 87 2.35 16.14 -5.99
N ILE A 88 1.40 15.55 -6.72
CA ILE A 88 1.68 14.62 -7.83
C ILE A 88 2.49 15.33 -8.94
N TYR A 89 2.10 16.57 -9.31
CA TYR A 89 2.82 17.37 -10.30
C TYR A 89 4.31 17.50 -9.97
N LYS A 90 4.62 17.77 -8.68
CA LYS A 90 6.01 17.94 -8.20
C LYS A 90 6.77 16.63 -8.07
N MET A 91 6.10 15.57 -7.64
CA MET A 91 6.75 14.29 -7.33
C MET A 91 6.97 13.41 -8.56
N GLU A 92 6.08 13.50 -9.56
CA GLU A 92 6.18 12.74 -10.81
C GLU A 92 6.74 13.57 -11.98
N ASP A 93 7.20 14.80 -11.71
CA ASP A 93 7.76 15.72 -12.71
C ASP A 93 6.87 15.85 -13.96
N LEU A 94 5.57 16.08 -13.72
CA LEU A 94 4.60 16.17 -14.81
C LEU A 94 4.81 17.43 -15.65
N SER A 95 4.49 17.34 -16.95
CA SER A 95 4.43 18.55 -17.78
C SER A 95 3.27 19.45 -17.35
N LEU A 96 3.44 20.76 -17.53
CA LEU A 96 2.38 21.75 -17.24
C LEU A 96 1.06 21.41 -17.95
N GLY A 97 1.12 20.93 -19.20
CA GLY A 97 -0.08 20.53 -19.95
C GLY A 97 -0.86 19.40 -19.29
N LYS A 98 -0.17 18.38 -18.78
CA LYS A 98 -0.80 17.28 -18.04
C LYS A 98 -1.40 17.75 -16.71
N PHE A 99 -0.70 18.61 -15.99
CA PHE A 99 -1.19 19.20 -14.75
C PHE A 99 -2.47 20.03 -14.96
N GLU A 100 -2.49 20.90 -15.97
CA GLU A 100 -3.68 21.69 -16.30
C GLU A 100 -4.84 20.80 -16.77
N LEU A 101 -4.58 19.72 -17.49
CA LEU A 101 -5.59 18.73 -17.86
C LEU A 101 -6.23 18.09 -16.62
N LEU A 102 -5.42 17.65 -15.66
CA LEU A 102 -5.91 17.08 -14.39
C LEU A 102 -6.77 18.09 -13.62
N LYS A 103 -6.36 19.36 -13.55
CA LYS A 103 -7.14 20.42 -12.89
C LYS A 103 -8.50 20.69 -13.54
N GLN A 104 -8.59 20.52 -14.86
CA GLN A 104 -9.83 20.73 -15.63
C GLN A 104 -10.72 19.50 -15.66
N THR A 105 -10.22 18.35 -15.24
CA THR A 105 -10.98 17.11 -15.19
C THR A 105 -12.14 17.21 -14.20
N ALA A 106 -13.30 16.67 -14.59
CA ALA A 106 -14.45 16.57 -13.70
C ALA A 106 -14.09 15.75 -12.45
N VAL A 107 -14.54 16.20 -11.28
CA VAL A 107 -14.21 15.54 -9.99
C VAL A 107 -14.58 14.06 -9.99
N SER A 108 -15.73 13.72 -10.60
CA SER A 108 -16.22 12.34 -10.74
C SER A 108 -15.30 11.38 -11.51
N ASN A 109 -14.38 11.93 -12.32
CA ASN A 109 -13.48 11.11 -13.17
C ASN A 109 -12.04 11.17 -12.67
N LEU A 110 -11.78 12.01 -11.66
CA LEU A 110 -10.40 12.30 -11.27
C LEU A 110 -9.74 11.14 -10.53
N ALA A 111 -10.46 10.47 -9.63
CA ALA A 111 -9.93 9.29 -8.92
C ALA A 111 -9.52 8.19 -9.91
N GLU A 112 -10.41 7.89 -10.87
CA GLU A 112 -10.12 6.90 -11.92
C GLU A 112 -8.84 7.26 -12.70
N ILE A 113 -8.67 8.53 -13.10
CA ILE A 113 -7.48 8.97 -13.85
C ILE A 113 -6.22 8.92 -12.98
N LEU A 114 -6.33 9.25 -11.70
CA LEU A 114 -5.19 9.19 -10.77
C LEU A 114 -4.72 7.74 -10.54
N ILE A 115 -5.58 6.76 -10.72
CA ILE A 115 -5.27 5.33 -10.55
C ILE A 115 -4.91 4.70 -11.90
N SER A 116 -5.81 4.74 -12.88
CA SER A 116 -5.61 4.10 -14.19
C SER A 116 -4.58 4.81 -15.09
N GLY A 117 -4.35 6.10 -14.82
CA GLY A 117 -3.45 6.92 -15.64
C GLY A 117 -4.07 7.44 -16.94
N VAL A 118 -5.32 7.09 -17.26
CA VAL A 118 -5.95 7.37 -18.55
C VAL A 118 -7.20 8.23 -18.39
N HIS A 119 -7.32 9.24 -19.24
CA HIS A 119 -8.52 10.07 -19.28
C HIS A 119 -9.68 9.28 -19.89
N THR A 120 -10.73 9.06 -19.12
CA THR A 120 -11.86 8.17 -19.45
C THR A 120 -12.54 8.52 -20.76
N ASP A 121 -12.80 9.82 -21.01
CA ASP A 121 -13.56 10.27 -22.19
C ASP A 121 -12.73 10.25 -23.48
N SER A 122 -11.43 10.50 -23.39
CA SER A 122 -10.55 10.64 -24.57
C SER A 122 -9.64 9.45 -24.81
N GLY A 123 -9.49 8.54 -23.84
CA GLY A 123 -8.49 7.46 -23.88
C GLY A 123 -7.04 7.97 -23.85
N GLN A 124 -6.82 9.25 -23.54
CA GLN A 124 -5.50 9.85 -23.53
C GLN A 124 -4.74 9.41 -22.25
N SER A 125 -3.52 8.88 -22.42
CA SER A 125 -2.61 8.63 -21.30
C SER A 125 -2.10 9.93 -20.70
N VAL A 126 -2.45 10.18 -19.44
CA VAL A 126 -2.05 11.36 -18.66
C VAL A 126 -0.93 11.01 -17.71
N LEU A 127 -1.07 9.89 -17.00
CA LEU A 127 -0.15 9.35 -16.01
C LEU A 127 0.23 7.91 -16.41
N LYS A 128 1.24 7.33 -15.75
CA LYS A 128 1.44 5.88 -15.81
C LYS A 128 0.38 5.21 -14.92
N PRO A 129 -0.17 4.04 -15.28
CA PRO A 129 -1.06 3.31 -14.39
C PRO A 129 -0.34 2.87 -13.11
N ILE A 130 -1.09 2.62 -12.05
CA ILE A 130 -0.58 2.06 -10.80
C ILE A 130 -1.31 0.73 -10.48
N PRO A 131 -1.12 -0.31 -11.29
CA PRO A 131 -1.88 -1.55 -11.21
C PRO A 131 -1.63 -2.34 -9.91
N ASN A 132 -0.53 -2.04 -9.19
CA ASN A 132 -0.22 -2.71 -7.93
C ASN A 132 -1.01 -2.14 -6.73
N LEU A 133 -1.89 -1.14 -6.93
CA LEU A 133 -2.74 -0.61 -5.87
C LEU A 133 -3.71 -1.67 -5.28
N ILE A 134 -3.98 -2.76 -6.00
CA ILE A 134 -4.71 -3.92 -5.47
C ILE A 134 -4.06 -4.53 -4.23
N PHE A 135 -2.74 -4.36 -4.07
CA PHE A 135 -1.97 -4.80 -2.90
C PHE A 135 -1.95 -3.70 -1.83
N THR A 136 -3.12 -3.42 -1.28
CA THR A 136 -3.32 -2.31 -0.33
C THR A 136 -2.49 -2.45 0.96
N ARG A 137 -2.02 -3.66 1.30
CA ARG A 137 -1.13 -3.88 2.44
C ARG A 137 0.20 -3.16 2.27
N ASP A 138 0.74 -3.12 1.06
CA ASP A 138 2.09 -2.58 0.82
C ASP A 138 2.16 -1.06 0.99
N VAL A 139 1.05 -0.36 0.78
CA VAL A 139 1.02 1.11 0.83
C VAL A 139 0.90 1.66 2.25
N GLY A 140 0.44 0.83 3.21
CA GLY A 140 0.37 1.21 4.62
C GLY A 140 -0.18 0.13 5.52
N CYS A 141 0.15 0.22 6.80
CA CYS A 141 -0.33 -0.71 7.82
C CYS A 141 -0.61 -0.01 9.15
N VAL A 142 -1.25 -0.71 10.06
CA VAL A 142 -1.53 -0.20 11.41
C VAL A 142 -0.78 -1.03 12.44
N ILE A 143 -0.07 -0.34 13.35
CA ILE A 143 0.65 -0.93 14.48
C ILE A 143 0.02 -0.35 15.74
N ASN A 144 -0.71 -1.14 16.50
CA ASN A 144 -1.54 -0.69 17.61
C ASN A 144 -2.47 0.47 17.19
N GLU A 145 -2.23 1.68 17.70
CA GLU A 145 -2.99 2.90 17.38
C GLU A 145 -2.27 3.80 16.37
N HIS A 146 -1.16 3.36 15.80
CA HIS A 146 -0.35 4.13 14.85
C HIS A 146 -0.58 3.61 13.43
N LEU A 147 -0.68 4.52 12.48
CA LEU A 147 -0.77 4.20 11.07
C LEU A 147 0.54 4.56 10.39
N VAL A 148 1.12 3.59 9.70
CA VAL A 148 2.32 3.78 8.88
C VAL A 148 1.89 4.03 7.44
N VAL A 149 2.25 5.18 6.90
CA VAL A 149 2.22 5.45 5.46
C VAL A 149 3.57 5.01 4.90
N CYS A 150 3.54 3.96 4.13
CA CYS A 150 4.74 3.36 3.56
C CYS A 150 5.32 4.21 2.42
N LYS A 151 6.57 3.93 2.06
CA LYS A 151 7.22 4.44 0.85
C LYS A 151 7.78 3.28 0.07
N ALA A 152 7.21 3.03 -1.10
CA ALA A 152 7.65 1.97 -1.99
C ALA A 152 9.12 2.16 -2.43
N ASN A 153 9.81 1.05 -2.59
CA ASN A 153 11.17 1.04 -3.16
C ASN A 153 11.17 1.46 -4.63
N LYS A 154 10.19 1.00 -5.40
CA LYS A 154 10.11 1.24 -6.84
C LYS A 154 9.25 2.46 -7.16
N ASN A 155 9.76 3.34 -8.02
CA ASN A 155 9.06 4.57 -8.42
C ASN A 155 7.69 4.32 -9.05
N ALA A 156 7.48 3.17 -9.71
CA ALA A 156 6.20 2.79 -10.30
C ALA A 156 5.05 2.75 -9.27
N ARG A 157 5.37 2.54 -7.99
CA ARG A 157 4.38 2.43 -6.90
C ARG A 157 4.26 3.69 -6.04
N LEU A 158 5.07 4.71 -6.25
CA LEU A 158 5.07 5.90 -5.36
C LEU A 158 3.72 6.61 -5.30
N ARG A 159 2.98 6.70 -6.43
CA ARG A 159 1.66 7.35 -6.42
C ARG A 159 0.65 6.60 -5.56
N GLU A 160 0.75 5.28 -5.45
CA GLU A 160 -0.07 4.49 -4.52
C GLU A 160 0.09 5.04 -3.09
N ASN A 161 1.34 5.27 -2.66
CA ASN A 161 1.64 5.85 -1.35
C ASN A 161 1.14 7.29 -1.22
N PHE A 162 1.22 8.12 -2.28
CA PHE A 162 0.69 9.49 -2.27
C PHE A 162 -0.82 9.50 -2.06
N LEU A 163 -1.55 8.64 -2.76
CA LEU A 163 -3.00 8.54 -2.62
C LEU A 163 -3.39 8.15 -1.20
N LEU A 164 -2.76 7.10 -0.62
CA LEU A 164 -3.02 6.70 0.76
C LEU A 164 -2.68 7.83 1.75
N LYS A 165 -1.54 8.49 1.59
CA LYS A 165 -1.14 9.63 2.44
C LYS A 165 -2.23 10.71 2.51
N PHE A 166 -2.79 11.09 1.37
CA PHE A 166 -3.84 12.11 1.30
C PHE A 166 -5.16 11.59 1.87
N ILE A 167 -5.54 10.35 1.59
CA ILE A 167 -6.71 9.70 2.19
C ILE A 167 -6.59 9.73 3.72
N VAL A 168 -5.47 9.27 4.27
CA VAL A 168 -5.25 9.24 5.74
C VAL A 168 -5.29 10.64 6.34
N LYS A 169 -4.71 11.62 5.66
CA LYS A 169 -4.66 13.02 6.14
C LYS A 169 -6.03 13.69 6.17
N TYR A 170 -6.89 13.43 5.18
CA TYR A 170 -8.09 14.23 4.95
C TYR A 170 -9.40 13.48 5.14
N HIS A 171 -9.44 12.16 5.02
CA HIS A 171 -10.68 11.43 5.16
C HIS A 171 -11.06 11.22 6.64
N PRO A 172 -12.29 11.59 7.05
CA PRO A 172 -12.71 11.57 8.47
C PRO A 172 -12.57 10.22 9.18
N ILE A 173 -12.68 9.10 8.42
CA ILE A 173 -12.56 7.76 8.97
C ILE A 173 -11.20 7.49 9.62
N PHE A 174 -10.14 8.21 9.20
CA PHE A 174 -8.79 8.10 9.72
C PHE A 174 -8.46 9.16 10.79
N SER A 175 -9.42 9.96 11.22
CA SER A 175 -9.20 11.04 12.20
C SER A 175 -8.53 10.60 13.50
N SER A 176 -8.74 9.33 13.91
CA SER A 176 -8.10 8.77 15.11
C SER A 176 -6.58 8.59 14.97
N PHE A 177 -6.04 8.64 13.76
CA PHE A 177 -4.61 8.51 13.48
C PHE A 177 -3.90 9.85 13.26
N LYS A 178 -4.62 10.98 13.33
CA LYS A 178 -4.09 12.31 12.95
C LYS A 178 -2.74 12.63 13.56
N ASP A 179 -2.55 12.33 14.86
CA ASP A 179 -1.31 12.61 15.60
C ASP A 179 -0.47 11.32 15.80
N LYS A 180 -0.87 10.23 15.18
CA LYS A 180 -0.27 8.88 15.29
C LYS A 180 0.06 8.29 13.92
N THR A 181 0.24 9.15 12.91
CA THR A 181 0.67 8.74 11.58
C THR A 181 2.18 8.85 11.46
N ILE A 182 2.81 7.75 11.08
CA ILE A 182 4.25 7.66 10.77
C ILE A 182 4.35 7.69 9.25
N ASP A 183 4.90 8.75 8.69
CA ASP A 183 4.93 9.00 7.25
C ASP A 183 6.34 8.83 6.67
N PHE A 184 6.58 7.71 5.99
CA PHE A 184 7.81 7.49 5.23
C PHE A 184 7.75 8.12 3.83
N CYS A 185 6.55 8.46 3.32
CA CYS A 185 6.34 9.07 2.02
C CYS A 185 6.48 10.59 2.09
N THR A 186 7.58 11.08 2.68
CA THR A 186 7.88 12.51 2.80
C THR A 186 8.51 13.05 1.51
N GLU A 187 8.38 14.37 1.27
CA GLU A 187 9.07 15.00 0.13
C GLU A 187 10.59 14.82 0.20
N GLU A 188 11.16 14.83 1.40
CA GLU A 188 12.58 14.64 1.62
C GLU A 188 13.03 13.24 1.16
N ASN A 189 12.36 12.20 1.65
CA ASN A 189 12.67 10.82 1.30
C ASN A 189 12.52 10.52 -0.20
N ILE A 190 11.62 11.24 -0.89
CA ILE A 190 11.40 11.07 -2.32
C ILE A 190 12.46 11.83 -3.12
N LYS A 191 12.62 13.14 -2.87
CA LYS A 191 13.47 14.04 -3.69
C LYS A 191 14.95 13.80 -3.49
N LEU A 192 15.38 13.52 -2.25
CA LEU A 192 16.79 13.27 -1.96
C LEU A 192 17.22 11.84 -2.29
N ASN A 193 16.27 10.99 -2.70
CA ASN A 193 16.53 9.57 -2.95
C ASN A 193 17.37 8.95 -1.82
N THR A 194 16.90 9.13 -0.60
CA THR A 194 17.61 8.71 0.64
C THR A 194 17.90 7.22 0.72
N GLY A 195 17.41 6.43 -0.22
CA GLY A 195 17.47 4.97 -0.18
C GLY A 195 16.48 4.34 0.83
N ILE A 196 15.79 5.16 1.64
CA ILE A 196 14.80 4.67 2.60
C ILE A 196 13.57 4.19 1.85
N SER A 197 13.20 2.93 2.08
CA SER A 197 11.95 2.33 1.62
C SER A 197 11.42 1.34 2.64
N ILE A 198 10.10 1.25 2.73
CA ILE A 198 9.39 0.31 3.60
C ILE A 198 8.04 -0.01 2.98
N GLU A 199 7.71 -1.28 2.85
CA GLU A 199 6.43 -1.75 2.34
C GLU A 199 5.72 -2.58 3.41
N GLY A 200 4.40 -2.43 3.53
CA GLY A 200 3.64 -3.01 4.64
C GLY A 200 3.56 -4.53 4.65
N GLY A 201 3.85 -5.19 3.51
CA GLY A 201 4.00 -6.65 3.43
C GLY A 201 5.18 -7.19 4.27
N ASP A 202 6.15 -6.33 4.60
CA ASP A 202 7.27 -6.67 5.49
C ASP A 202 6.97 -6.39 6.97
N ILE A 203 5.84 -5.78 7.31
CA ILE A 203 5.50 -5.38 8.69
C ILE A 203 4.41 -6.30 9.24
N MET A 204 4.71 -7.03 10.30
CA MET A 204 3.78 -7.99 10.90
C MET A 204 3.71 -7.85 12.42
N LEU A 205 2.57 -7.39 12.95
CA LEU A 205 2.34 -7.29 14.38
C LEU A 205 1.87 -8.63 14.93
N ILE A 206 2.79 -9.40 15.50
CA ILE A 206 2.51 -10.75 16.04
C ILE A 206 1.92 -10.72 17.45
N HIS A 207 2.19 -9.67 18.20
CA HIS A 207 1.70 -9.44 19.55
C HIS A 207 1.63 -7.93 19.79
N PRO A 208 0.75 -7.41 20.64
CA PRO A 208 0.64 -5.95 20.88
C PRO A 208 1.95 -5.25 21.23
N ARG A 209 2.92 -6.00 21.78
CA ARG A 209 4.23 -5.46 22.16
C ARG A 209 5.40 -6.01 21.34
N HIS A 210 5.11 -6.78 20.24
CA HIS A 210 6.17 -7.41 19.44
C HIS A 210 5.85 -7.34 17.94
N LEU A 211 6.73 -6.68 17.19
CA LEU A 211 6.67 -6.52 15.75
C LEU A 211 7.74 -7.36 15.07
N LEU A 212 7.37 -8.07 14.02
CA LEU A 212 8.33 -8.62 13.05
C LEU A 212 8.45 -7.65 11.88
N ILE A 213 9.67 -7.43 11.38
CA ILE A 213 9.90 -6.65 10.18
C ILE A 213 10.87 -7.39 9.28
N GLY A 214 10.47 -7.61 8.02
CA GLY A 214 11.34 -8.15 6.98
C GLY A 214 12.33 -7.10 6.49
N GLU A 215 13.63 -7.42 6.48
CA GLU A 215 14.64 -6.73 5.68
C GLU A 215 14.67 -7.41 4.32
N SER A 216 14.26 -6.70 3.26
CA SER A 216 14.04 -7.27 1.94
C SER A 216 14.53 -6.32 0.83
N GLU A 217 14.35 -6.70 -0.44
CA GLU A 217 14.56 -5.76 -1.56
C GLU A 217 13.65 -4.53 -1.45
N ARG A 218 12.53 -4.64 -0.75
CA ARG A 218 11.49 -3.59 -0.66
C ARG A 218 11.57 -2.77 0.61
N THR A 219 12.16 -3.31 1.67
CA THR A 219 12.26 -2.68 2.98
C THR A 219 13.70 -2.61 3.43
N THR A 220 14.23 -1.40 3.56
CA THR A 220 15.63 -1.15 3.89
C THR A 220 15.86 -1.14 5.40
N LEU A 221 17.07 -1.52 5.81
CA LEU A 221 17.46 -1.56 7.22
C LEU A 221 17.38 -0.17 7.88
N GLU A 222 17.67 0.90 7.13
CA GLU A 222 17.55 2.28 7.58
C GLU A 222 16.09 2.62 7.94
N ALA A 223 15.14 2.24 7.08
CA ALA A 223 13.72 2.45 7.35
C ALA A 223 13.24 1.64 8.57
N ILE A 224 13.72 0.41 8.72
CA ILE A 224 13.43 -0.44 9.88
C ILE A 224 13.91 0.24 11.16
N PHE A 225 15.13 0.78 11.18
CA PHE A 225 15.67 1.47 12.37
C PHE A 225 14.92 2.76 12.67
N GLU A 226 14.51 3.53 11.67
CA GLU A 226 13.70 4.73 11.85
C GLU A 226 12.34 4.37 12.47
N LEU A 227 11.63 3.39 11.90
CA LEU A 227 10.36 2.91 12.46
C LEU A 227 10.53 2.38 13.88
N LYS A 228 11.50 1.50 14.12
CA LYS A 228 11.80 0.95 15.44
C LYS A 228 12.05 2.03 16.48
N ASN A 229 12.88 3.02 16.17
CA ASN A 229 13.20 4.08 17.10
C ASN A 229 11.94 4.88 17.48
N TYR A 230 11.12 5.26 16.48
CA TYR A 230 9.85 5.92 16.73
C TYR A 230 8.94 5.09 17.66
N LEU A 231 8.80 3.78 17.38
CA LEU A 231 7.93 2.89 18.16
C LEU A 231 8.40 2.72 19.60
N PHE A 232 9.72 2.67 19.84
CA PHE A 232 10.28 2.57 21.19
C PHE A 232 10.19 3.90 21.97
N GLU A 233 10.50 5.02 21.32
CA GLU A 233 10.41 6.35 21.94
C GLU A 233 8.97 6.71 22.35
N ASN A 234 7.97 6.18 21.64
CA ASN A 234 6.56 6.40 21.95
C ASN A 234 5.90 5.25 22.73
N ASP A 235 6.69 4.30 23.26
CA ASP A 235 6.21 3.15 24.05
C ASP A 235 5.14 2.31 23.32
N VAL A 236 5.25 2.17 22.00
CA VAL A 236 4.26 1.43 21.17
C VAL A 236 4.49 -0.07 21.24
N VAL A 237 5.76 -0.53 21.16
CA VAL A 237 6.17 -1.92 21.24
C VAL A 237 7.40 -2.08 22.14
N ASP A 238 7.62 -3.29 22.67
CA ASP A 238 8.81 -3.63 23.46
C ASP A 238 9.89 -4.33 22.64
N PHE A 239 9.46 -5.06 21.59
CA PHE A 239 10.33 -5.88 20.77
C PHE A 239 10.10 -5.62 19.29
N VAL A 240 11.19 -5.55 18.54
CA VAL A 240 11.21 -5.59 17.07
C VAL A 240 12.21 -6.67 16.67
N SER A 241 11.72 -7.72 16.02
CA SER A 241 12.56 -8.75 15.40
C SER A 241 12.74 -8.46 13.93
N ILE A 242 13.97 -8.35 13.48
CA ILE A 242 14.31 -8.13 12.08
C ILE A 242 14.58 -9.50 11.44
N ILE A 243 13.88 -9.78 10.35
CA ILE A 243 13.99 -11.03 9.58
C ILE A 243 14.68 -10.70 8.26
N GLU A 244 15.90 -11.19 8.09
CA GLU A 244 16.61 -11.07 6.80
C GLU A 244 15.95 -11.98 5.77
N ILE A 245 15.43 -11.39 4.69
CA ILE A 245 14.75 -12.10 3.61
C ILE A 245 15.70 -12.19 2.42
N PRO A 246 15.90 -13.38 1.83
CA PRO A 246 16.75 -13.52 0.65
C PRO A 246 16.25 -12.64 -0.49
N ASN A 247 17.18 -11.98 -1.20
CA ASN A 247 16.87 -11.18 -2.38
C ASN A 247 16.57 -12.10 -3.58
N GLU A 248 15.41 -12.74 -3.48
CA GLU A 248 14.88 -13.66 -4.50
C GLU A 248 13.46 -13.23 -4.83
N ARG A 249 13.08 -13.28 -6.10
CA ARG A 249 11.77 -12.78 -6.57
C ARG A 249 10.57 -13.39 -5.84
N TYR A 250 10.64 -14.66 -5.44
CA TYR A 250 9.58 -15.35 -4.69
C TYR A 250 9.55 -15.00 -3.19
N CYS A 251 10.53 -14.24 -2.69
CA CYS A 251 10.63 -13.75 -1.32
C CYS A 251 10.46 -12.23 -1.25
N MET A 252 9.47 -11.68 -1.96
CA MET A 252 9.31 -10.23 -2.12
C MET A 252 9.12 -9.51 -0.79
N HIS A 253 8.29 -10.08 0.09
CA HIS A 253 7.96 -9.57 1.42
C HIS A 253 7.87 -10.69 2.45
N LEU A 254 7.89 -10.33 3.73
CA LEU A 254 7.71 -11.27 4.84
C LEU A 254 6.39 -12.05 4.73
N ASP A 255 5.30 -11.39 4.38
CA ASP A 255 3.96 -11.99 4.27
C ASP A 255 3.82 -12.97 3.09
N THR A 256 4.75 -12.97 2.14
CA THR A 256 4.80 -13.97 1.06
C THR A 256 5.41 -15.28 1.47
N ILE A 257 6.17 -15.31 2.59
CA ILE A 257 6.93 -16.48 3.05
C ILE A 257 6.54 -16.94 4.46
N PHE A 258 5.82 -16.10 5.20
CA PHE A 258 5.43 -16.38 6.58
C PHE A 258 4.08 -15.74 6.91
N THR A 259 3.24 -16.47 7.68
CA THR A 259 2.03 -15.90 8.27
C THR A 259 1.67 -16.63 9.57
N ILE A 260 1.07 -15.92 10.52
CA ILE A 260 0.50 -16.52 11.74
C ILE A 260 -1.00 -16.78 11.53
N ILE A 261 -1.46 -17.95 12.03
CA ILE A 261 -2.85 -18.39 11.93
C ILE A 261 -3.55 -18.24 13.28
N ASP A 262 -2.86 -18.61 14.36
CA ASP A 262 -3.31 -18.45 15.74
C ASP A 262 -2.10 -18.31 16.69
N GLU A 263 -2.34 -18.29 18.00
CA GLU A 263 -1.29 -18.11 19.03
C GLU A 263 -0.20 -19.20 19.02
N TYR A 264 -0.47 -20.35 18.41
CA TYR A 264 0.40 -21.53 18.43
C TYR A 264 0.78 -22.05 17.04
N THR A 265 0.18 -21.49 16.00
CA THR A 265 0.30 -22.00 14.64
C THR A 265 0.73 -20.91 13.67
N CYS A 266 1.73 -21.21 12.88
CA CYS A 266 2.13 -20.37 11.75
C CYS A 266 2.32 -21.24 10.49
N VAL A 267 2.28 -20.57 9.34
CA VAL A 267 2.67 -21.17 8.05
C VAL A 267 3.91 -20.45 7.57
N GLY A 268 4.90 -21.20 7.17
CA GLY A 268 6.14 -20.66 6.61
C GLY A 268 6.59 -21.44 5.38
N TYR A 269 7.34 -20.77 4.52
CA TYR A 269 7.93 -21.39 3.35
C TYR A 269 9.07 -22.34 3.77
N ALA A 270 8.80 -23.63 3.73
CA ALA A 270 9.68 -24.66 4.26
C ALA A 270 11.16 -24.57 3.85
N PRO A 271 11.51 -24.26 2.57
CA PRO A 271 12.92 -24.13 2.18
C PRO A 271 13.72 -23.04 2.89
N LEU A 272 13.06 -22.05 3.50
CA LEU A 272 13.69 -20.98 4.29
C LEU A 272 13.64 -21.26 5.79
N MET A 273 12.76 -22.17 6.24
CA MET A 273 12.54 -22.46 7.67
C MET A 273 13.39 -23.62 8.17
N PHE A 274 13.75 -24.54 7.28
CA PHE A 274 14.43 -25.79 7.64
C PHE A 274 15.69 -25.97 6.81
N ASP A 275 16.77 -26.45 7.46
CA ASP A 275 17.95 -26.88 6.76
C ASP A 275 17.61 -28.08 5.87
N LYS A 276 18.24 -28.21 4.68
CA LYS A 276 18.00 -29.34 3.75
C LYS A 276 18.16 -30.73 4.36
N ASN A 277 18.77 -30.78 5.55
CA ASN A 277 19.02 -32.04 6.30
C ASN A 277 18.01 -32.27 7.43
N ASP A 278 17.17 -31.29 7.77
CA ASP A 278 16.12 -31.46 8.76
C ASP A 278 14.99 -32.29 8.16
N LYS A 279 14.77 -33.46 8.73
CA LYS A 279 13.60 -34.27 8.37
C LYS A 279 12.38 -33.66 9.05
N VAL A 280 11.46 -33.12 8.28
CA VAL A 280 10.13 -32.75 8.73
C VAL A 280 9.36 -33.99 9.12
#